data_c7ae7fcb27ba6c7997dab1dfd5401a57
#
_entry.id   c7ae7fcb27ba6c7997dab1dfd5401a57
#
_cell.length_a   1.000
_cell.length_b   1.000
_cell.length_c   1.000
_cell.angle_alpha   90.00
_cell.angle_beta   90.00
_cell.angle_gamma   90.00
#
_symmetry.space_group_name_H-M   'P 1'
#
loop_
_entity.id
_entity.type
_entity.pdbx_description
1 polymer ?
#
loop_
_entity_poly.entity_id
_entity_poly.type
_entity_poly.pdbx_seq_one_letter_code
_entity_poly.pdbx_strand_id
1 'polypeptide(L)'
;MLEQTDMEKAENAGVEQAELHNPGGIGGVESLRGVSELEATRAADSFKKYPREQVITSDYVYQPPLIPHNIRGYEVSLNANKCLACHSWKNASEMGATKVSVTHYVNREDAVLADVSPRRYFCLQCHVPQANAKPLVENEFKPVESLQ
;
A
#
# COMPACT_ATOMS: atom_id res chain seq x y z
N MET A 1 -67.04 1.30 6.64
CA MET A 1 -66.15 2.15 7.44
C MET A 1 -65.45 1.23 8.46
N LEU A 2 -64.80 0.22 7.99
CA LEU A 2 -64.05 -0.80 8.78
C LEU A 2 -63.06 -1.49 7.85
N GLU A 3 -62.03 -0.82 7.37
CA GLU A 3 -60.93 -1.44 6.61
C GLU A 3 -59.66 -0.65 6.56
N GLN A 4 -59.57 0.46 7.31
CA GLN A 4 -58.34 1.29 7.33
C GLN A 4 -57.46 1.08 8.57
N THR A 5 -57.88 0.29 9.54
CA THR A 5 -57.11 0.10 10.80
C THR A 5 -56.19 -1.13 10.79
N ASP A 6 -56.36 -2.04 9.82
CA ASP A 6 -55.53 -3.26 9.78
C ASP A 6 -54.33 -3.11 8.86
N MET A 7 -54.30 -2.15 7.95
CA MET A 7 -53.11 -1.91 7.12
C MET A 7 -52.04 -1.06 7.84
N GLU A 8 -52.45 -0.20 8.77
CA GLU A 8 -51.53 0.63 9.53
C GLU A 8 -50.82 -0.14 10.66
N LYS A 9 -51.33 -1.31 11.00
CA LYS A 9 -50.70 -2.18 12.01
C LYS A 9 -49.68 -3.16 11.47
N ALA A 10 -49.65 -3.36 10.16
CA ALA A 10 -48.69 -4.25 9.49
C ALA A 10 -47.37 -3.53 9.14
N GLU A 11 -47.35 -2.21 9.10
CA GLU A 11 -46.16 -1.43 8.77
C GLU A 11 -45.21 -1.20 9.96
N ASN A 12 -45.61 -1.54 11.17
CA ASN A 12 -44.82 -1.37 12.39
C ASN A 12 -44.44 -2.72 13.06
N ALA A 13 -44.46 -3.80 12.34
CA ALA A 13 -43.70 -5.00 12.72
C ALA A 13 -42.24 -4.65 12.47
N GLY A 14 -41.58 -4.12 13.52
CA GLY A 14 -40.14 -3.83 13.48
C GLY A 14 -39.42 -5.03 12.88
N VAL A 15 -38.84 -4.81 11.73
CA VAL A 15 -37.74 -5.65 11.27
C VAL A 15 -36.67 -5.41 12.32
N GLU A 16 -36.65 -6.29 13.32
CA GLU A 16 -35.52 -6.45 14.22
C GLU A 16 -34.32 -6.59 13.30
N GLN A 17 -33.53 -5.53 13.20
CA GLN A 17 -32.29 -5.57 12.44
C GLN A 17 -31.46 -6.65 13.12
N ALA A 18 -31.53 -7.86 12.57
CA ALA A 18 -30.59 -8.90 12.92
C ALA A 18 -29.22 -8.26 12.70
N GLU A 19 -28.53 -7.95 13.79
CA GLU A 19 -27.11 -7.59 13.71
C GLU A 19 -26.48 -8.71 12.89
N LEU A 20 -26.12 -8.38 11.66
CA LEU A 20 -25.33 -9.25 10.80
C LEU A 20 -24.00 -9.41 11.50
N HIS A 21 -24.00 -10.32 12.47
CA HIS A 21 -22.77 -10.78 13.08
C HIS A 21 -21.96 -11.44 11.95
N ASN A 22 -21.07 -10.66 11.37
CA ASN A 22 -20.12 -11.19 10.39
C ASN A 22 -19.09 -12.02 11.18
N PRO A 23 -19.15 -13.37 11.11
CA PRO A 23 -18.28 -14.22 11.93
C PRO A 23 -16.82 -14.21 11.50
N GLY A 24 -16.40 -13.16 10.85
CA GLY A 24 -15.05 -13.04 10.29
C GLY A 24 -14.96 -13.68 8.89
N GLY A 25 -14.34 -12.97 7.97
CA GLY A 25 -14.02 -13.50 6.65
C GLY A 25 -13.02 -14.66 6.72
N ILE A 26 -12.56 -15.13 5.57
CA ILE A 26 -11.55 -16.19 5.47
C ILE A 26 -10.36 -15.90 6.39
N GLY A 27 -10.09 -16.78 7.35
CA GLY A 27 -8.99 -16.63 8.31
C GLY A 27 -9.30 -15.84 9.57
N GLY A 28 -10.59 -15.59 9.89
CA GLY A 28 -10.98 -14.88 11.12
C GLY A 28 -10.78 -13.37 11.08
N VAL A 29 -10.48 -12.82 9.92
CA VAL A 29 -10.36 -11.37 9.71
C VAL A 29 -11.76 -10.77 9.68
N GLU A 30 -12.03 -9.80 10.54
CA GLU A 30 -13.25 -9.01 10.46
C GLU A 30 -13.39 -8.37 9.08
N SER A 31 -14.61 -8.15 8.64
CA SER A 31 -14.86 -7.54 7.33
C SER A 31 -14.02 -6.27 7.17
N LEU A 32 -13.28 -6.17 6.07
CA LEU A 32 -12.51 -4.96 5.72
C LEU A 32 -13.38 -3.69 5.61
N ARG A 33 -14.69 -3.86 5.50
CA ARG A 33 -15.66 -2.75 5.49
C ARG A 33 -16.13 -2.36 6.89
N GLY A 34 -15.81 -3.14 7.92
CA GLY A 34 -16.36 -2.96 9.27
C GLY A 34 -17.88 -3.16 9.30
N VAL A 35 -18.55 -2.49 10.21
CA VAL A 35 -20.02 -2.54 10.41
C VAL A 35 -20.76 -1.62 9.43
N SER A 36 -20.12 -1.14 8.35
CA SER A 36 -20.77 -0.24 7.39
C SER A 36 -21.73 -1.00 6.49
N GLU A 37 -22.96 -0.52 6.39
CA GLU A 37 -23.93 -1.05 5.43
C GLU A 37 -23.37 -0.98 4.00
N LEU A 38 -23.74 -1.93 3.14
CA LEU A 38 -23.29 -1.99 1.75
C LEU A 38 -23.64 -0.74 0.94
N GLU A 39 -24.73 -0.09 1.29
CA GLU A 39 -25.23 1.11 0.63
C GLU A 39 -24.64 2.41 1.18
N ALA A 40 -24.02 2.37 2.36
CA ALA A 40 -23.33 3.52 2.91
C ALA A 40 -22.00 3.74 2.18
N THR A 41 -21.92 4.83 1.41
CA THR A 41 -20.65 5.25 0.81
C THR A 41 -19.78 5.89 1.86
N ARG A 42 -18.67 5.23 2.16
CA ARG A 42 -17.62 5.81 3.01
C ARG A 42 -16.92 6.95 2.24
N ALA A 43 -16.69 8.06 2.90
CA ALA A 43 -15.87 9.12 2.33
C ALA A 43 -14.50 8.59 1.95
N ALA A 44 -13.97 9.03 0.80
CA ALA A 44 -12.64 8.65 0.36
C ALA A 44 -11.59 9.08 1.40
N ASP A 45 -10.65 8.20 1.70
CA ASP A 45 -9.55 8.51 2.61
C ASP A 45 -8.68 9.61 2.00
N SER A 46 -8.44 10.66 2.77
CA SER A 46 -7.49 11.69 2.38
C SER A 46 -6.08 11.20 2.67
N PHE A 47 -5.43 10.60 1.68
CA PHE A 47 -4.04 10.18 1.82
C PHE A 47 -3.13 11.40 1.85
N LYS A 48 -2.64 11.76 3.02
CA LYS A 48 -1.49 12.65 3.11
C LYS A 48 -0.27 11.86 2.70
N LYS A 49 0.40 12.32 1.67
CA LYS A 49 1.69 11.76 1.27
C LYS A 49 2.70 12.00 2.38
N TYR A 50 3.53 11.02 2.64
CA TYR A 50 4.64 11.20 3.54
C TYR A 50 5.67 12.14 2.91
N PRO A 51 5.82 13.36 3.38
CA PRO A 51 6.97 14.19 3.05
C PRO A 51 8.12 13.79 3.98
N ARG A 52 8.59 12.56 3.91
CA ARG A 52 9.77 12.15 4.65
C ARG A 52 10.94 12.22 3.71
N GLU A 53 11.84 13.16 3.97
CA GLU A 53 13.14 13.24 3.33
C GLU A 53 14.16 12.29 3.98
N GLN A 54 13.75 11.60 5.05
CA GLN A 54 14.61 10.69 5.80
C GLN A 54 14.42 9.25 5.34
N VAL A 55 15.52 8.53 5.27
CA VAL A 55 15.52 7.09 5.00
C VAL A 55 14.67 6.37 6.06
N ILE A 56 13.78 5.52 5.59
CA ILE A 56 12.94 4.67 6.46
C ILE A 56 13.73 3.40 6.74
N THR A 57 13.85 3.03 8.01
CA THR A 57 14.53 1.81 8.44
C THR A 57 13.84 0.57 7.90
N SER A 58 14.62 -0.46 7.60
CA SER A 58 14.09 -1.76 7.18
C SER A 58 13.61 -2.55 8.36
N ASP A 59 12.47 -3.23 8.20
CA ASP A 59 11.87 -4.09 9.24
C ASP A 59 12.36 -5.54 9.16
N TYR A 60 12.97 -5.96 8.04
CA TYR A 60 13.51 -7.29 7.83
C TYR A 60 14.68 -7.28 6.84
N VAL A 61 15.50 -8.33 6.91
CA VAL A 61 16.67 -8.50 6.03
C VAL A 61 16.23 -8.59 4.57
N TYR A 62 16.95 -7.93 3.69
CA TYR A 62 16.66 -7.82 2.25
C TYR A 62 15.36 -7.08 1.89
N GLN A 63 14.75 -6.36 2.82
CA GLN A 63 13.64 -5.48 2.48
C GLN A 63 14.09 -4.44 1.44
N PRO A 64 13.38 -4.32 0.32
CA PRO A 64 13.59 -3.20 -0.58
C PRO A 64 13.32 -1.88 0.17
N PRO A 65 14.25 -0.93 0.18
CA PRO A 65 14.04 0.33 0.87
C PRO A 65 12.74 1.01 0.43
N LEU A 66 11.98 1.49 1.40
CA LEU A 66 10.75 2.24 1.15
C LEU A 66 11.10 3.60 0.55
N ILE A 67 10.25 4.11 -0.34
CA ILE A 67 10.47 5.40 -0.99
C ILE A 67 10.08 6.52 -0.01
N PRO A 68 11.03 7.34 0.48
CA PRO A 68 10.75 8.36 1.49
C PRO A 68 10.22 9.67 0.90
N HIS A 69 10.29 9.86 -0.41
CA HIS A 69 9.92 11.09 -1.09
C HIS A 69 8.71 10.92 -2.01
N ASN A 70 8.15 12.02 -2.47
CA ASN A 70 7.04 12.00 -3.41
C ASN A 70 7.52 11.58 -4.82
N ILE A 71 6.81 10.66 -5.43
CA ILE A 71 7.07 10.17 -6.80
C ILE A 71 5.92 10.46 -7.77
N ARG A 72 5.02 11.37 -7.42
CA ARG A 72 3.91 11.71 -8.31
C ARG A 72 4.45 12.26 -9.64
N GLY A 73 3.99 11.69 -10.74
CA GLY A 73 4.44 12.05 -12.07
C GLY A 73 5.80 11.45 -12.47
N TYR A 74 6.36 10.54 -11.68
CA TYR A 74 7.54 9.80 -12.08
C TYR A 74 7.15 8.63 -12.97
N GLU A 75 7.58 8.69 -14.21
CA GLU A 75 7.33 7.63 -15.18
C GLU A 75 8.40 6.55 -15.06
N VAL A 76 7.95 5.30 -15.08
CA VAL A 76 8.77 4.11 -15.29
C VAL A 76 8.10 3.27 -16.37
N SER A 77 8.60 3.37 -17.59
CA SER A 77 8.12 2.68 -18.79
C SER A 77 9.27 1.99 -19.49
N LEU A 78 9.01 1.30 -20.59
CA LEU A 78 10.08 0.66 -21.38
C LEU A 78 11.16 1.64 -21.82
N ASN A 79 10.78 2.88 -22.13
CA ASN A 79 11.66 3.87 -22.73
C ASN A 79 12.10 4.97 -21.76
N ALA A 80 11.54 5.00 -20.56
CA ALA A 80 11.84 6.02 -19.57
C ALA A 80 11.84 5.44 -18.15
N ASN A 81 12.84 5.80 -17.38
CA ASN A 81 12.91 5.46 -15.96
C ASN A 81 13.35 6.68 -15.15
N LYS A 82 12.36 7.40 -14.61
CA LYS A 82 12.63 8.62 -13.84
C LYS A 82 13.43 8.37 -12.57
N CYS A 83 13.33 7.18 -11.98
CA CYS A 83 14.11 6.80 -10.80
C CYS A 83 15.62 6.78 -11.12
N LEU A 84 16.00 6.17 -12.24
CA LEU A 84 17.40 6.11 -12.69
C LEU A 84 17.97 7.48 -13.09
N ALA A 85 17.14 8.45 -13.42
CA ALA A 85 17.59 9.81 -13.69
C ALA A 85 18.32 10.42 -12.47
N CYS A 86 17.91 10.04 -11.26
CA CYS A 86 18.56 10.48 -10.02
C CYS A 86 19.40 9.38 -9.37
N HIS A 87 18.90 8.12 -9.35
CA HIS A 87 19.50 7.03 -8.57
C HIS A 87 20.55 6.21 -9.30
N SER A 88 20.77 6.45 -10.61
CA SER A 88 21.82 5.73 -11.35
C SER A 88 23.21 6.01 -10.80
N TRP A 89 24.15 5.13 -11.06
CA TRP A 89 25.55 5.30 -10.64
C TRP A 89 26.17 6.57 -11.18
N LYS A 90 25.75 6.97 -12.37
CA LYS A 90 26.25 8.18 -13.04
C LYS A 90 25.75 9.46 -12.33
N ASN A 91 24.48 9.50 -11.97
CA ASN A 91 23.82 10.75 -11.59
C ASN A 91 23.63 10.90 -10.07
N ALA A 92 23.68 9.80 -9.31
CA ALA A 92 23.30 9.80 -7.92
C ALA A 92 24.08 10.79 -7.05
N SER A 93 25.37 10.94 -7.30
CA SER A 93 26.21 11.89 -6.55
C SER A 93 25.84 13.34 -6.80
N GLU A 94 25.59 13.69 -8.07
CA GLU A 94 25.20 15.06 -8.47
C GLU A 94 23.80 15.41 -7.97
N MET A 95 22.90 14.43 -8.00
CA MET A 95 21.50 14.59 -7.59
C MET A 95 21.29 14.45 -6.07
N GLY A 96 22.34 14.17 -5.30
CA GLY A 96 22.22 13.91 -3.86
C GLY A 96 21.35 12.70 -3.52
N ALA A 97 21.21 11.75 -4.45
CA ALA A 97 20.36 10.59 -4.30
C ALA A 97 21.15 9.36 -3.87
N THR A 98 20.49 8.43 -3.16
CA THR A 98 21.08 7.14 -2.85
C THR A 98 21.30 6.34 -4.12
N LYS A 99 22.54 5.93 -4.36
CA LYS A 99 22.90 5.12 -5.52
C LYS A 99 22.28 3.73 -5.44
N VAL A 100 21.75 3.21 -6.56
CA VAL A 100 21.26 1.83 -6.63
C VAL A 100 22.40 0.85 -6.30
N SER A 101 22.08 -0.18 -5.52
CA SER A 101 23.07 -1.19 -5.10
C SER A 101 23.51 -2.08 -6.26
N VAL A 102 24.68 -2.69 -6.11
CA VAL A 102 25.25 -3.60 -7.12
C VAL A 102 24.34 -4.79 -7.43
N THR A 103 23.49 -5.19 -6.50
CA THR A 103 22.52 -6.29 -6.70
C THR A 103 21.51 -5.99 -7.82
N HIS A 104 21.32 -4.73 -8.18
CA HIS A 104 20.45 -4.33 -9.29
C HIS A 104 21.09 -4.56 -10.66
N TYR A 105 22.39 -4.78 -10.70
CA TYR A 105 23.16 -5.06 -11.93
C TYR A 105 23.42 -6.53 -12.16
N VAL A 106 22.94 -7.39 -11.26
CA VAL A 106 23.15 -8.85 -11.36
C VAL A 106 21.98 -9.49 -12.09
N ASN A 107 22.27 -10.31 -13.10
CA ASN A 107 21.28 -11.07 -13.83
C ASN A 107 20.89 -12.38 -13.11
N ARG A 108 20.11 -13.25 -13.76
CA ARG A 108 19.68 -14.54 -13.15
C ARG A 108 20.79 -15.58 -13.08
N GLU A 109 21.81 -15.42 -13.88
CA GLU A 109 23.00 -16.26 -13.96
C GLU A 109 24.14 -15.73 -13.08
N ASP A 110 23.81 -14.82 -12.15
CA ASP A 110 24.73 -14.15 -11.23
C ASP A 110 25.86 -13.35 -11.91
N ALA A 111 25.73 -13.07 -13.19
CA ALA A 111 26.66 -12.21 -13.91
C ALA A 111 26.34 -10.73 -13.67
N VAL A 112 27.38 -9.93 -13.45
CA VAL A 112 27.25 -8.46 -13.31
C VAL A 112 27.19 -7.83 -14.69
N LEU A 113 26.13 -7.07 -14.91
CA LEU A 113 25.88 -6.34 -16.16
C LEU A 113 26.45 -4.91 -16.09
N ALA A 114 26.68 -4.31 -17.25
CA ALA A 114 27.07 -2.91 -17.36
C ALA A 114 25.94 -1.92 -17.02
N ASP A 115 24.69 -2.38 -17.11
CA ASP A 115 23.49 -1.59 -16.80
C ASP A 115 22.55 -2.36 -15.88
N VAL A 116 21.52 -1.68 -15.39
CA VAL A 116 20.51 -2.28 -14.51
C VAL A 116 19.89 -3.50 -15.16
N SER A 117 19.87 -4.60 -14.45
CA SER A 117 19.30 -5.85 -14.93
C SER A 117 17.82 -5.65 -15.31
N PRO A 118 17.36 -6.20 -16.44
CA PRO A 118 15.96 -6.06 -16.88
C PRO A 118 14.95 -6.45 -15.80
N ARG A 119 15.27 -7.45 -14.99
CA ARG A 119 14.42 -7.88 -13.85
C ARG A 119 14.33 -6.87 -12.70
N ARG A 120 15.19 -5.85 -12.70
CA ARG A 120 15.25 -4.79 -11.67
C ARG A 120 14.89 -3.41 -12.22
N TYR A 121 14.51 -3.35 -13.49
CA TYR A 121 14.24 -2.09 -14.17
C TYR A 121 12.97 -1.39 -13.68
N PHE A 122 11.91 -2.15 -13.39
CA PHE A 122 10.65 -1.62 -12.89
C PHE A 122 10.67 -1.47 -11.37
N CYS A 123 11.27 -0.40 -10.91
CA CYS A 123 11.57 -0.13 -9.50
C CYS A 123 10.35 -0.26 -8.57
N LEU A 124 9.18 0.20 -9.02
CA LEU A 124 7.95 0.22 -8.22
C LEU A 124 7.34 -1.15 -7.96
N GLN A 125 7.87 -2.23 -8.57
CA GLN A 125 7.46 -3.58 -8.23
C GLN A 125 8.00 -4.05 -6.88
N CYS A 126 9.08 -3.40 -6.40
CA CYS A 126 9.71 -3.75 -5.12
C CYS A 126 9.77 -2.56 -4.17
N HIS A 127 10.01 -1.35 -4.68
CA HIS A 127 10.06 -0.13 -3.89
C HIS A 127 8.69 0.55 -3.89
N VAL A 128 8.11 0.71 -2.70
CA VAL A 128 6.76 1.28 -2.58
C VAL A 128 6.80 2.68 -1.96
N PRO A 129 6.04 3.62 -2.51
CA PRO A 129 5.85 4.93 -1.89
C PRO A 129 5.02 4.78 -0.62
N GLN A 130 5.21 5.70 0.30
CA GLN A 130 4.47 5.73 1.55
C GLN A 130 3.31 6.73 1.49
N ALA A 131 2.25 6.41 2.21
CA ALA A 131 1.13 7.31 2.45
C ALA A 131 0.70 7.22 3.92
N ASN A 132 0.19 8.33 4.45
CA ASN A 132 -0.40 8.34 5.78
C ASN A 132 -1.83 7.85 5.71
N ALA A 133 -2.00 6.55 5.52
CA ALA A 133 -3.30 5.88 5.48
C ALA A 133 -3.54 5.16 6.80
N LYS A 134 -4.77 5.20 7.30
CA LYS A 134 -5.16 4.38 8.44
C LYS A 134 -5.22 2.92 7.96
N PRO A 135 -4.48 2.00 8.60
CA PRO A 135 -4.56 0.59 8.24
C PRO A 135 -5.96 0.05 8.46
N LEU A 136 -6.42 -0.85 7.60
CA LEU A 136 -7.70 -1.54 7.73
C LEU A 136 -7.64 -2.61 8.82
N VAL A 137 -6.47 -3.19 9.01
CA VAL A 137 -6.17 -4.21 10.01
C VAL A 137 -4.95 -3.76 10.79
N GLU A 138 -4.92 -4.01 12.07
CA GLU A 138 -3.77 -3.71 12.91
C GLU A 138 -2.56 -4.54 12.47
N ASN A 139 -1.39 -3.92 12.39
CA ASN A 139 -0.17 -4.60 12.02
C ASN A 139 0.49 -5.21 13.25
N GLU A 140 0.48 -6.53 13.34
CA GLU A 140 1.12 -7.29 14.41
C GLU A 140 2.57 -7.69 14.08
N PHE A 141 3.07 -7.32 12.90
CA PHE A 141 4.44 -7.64 12.49
C PHE A 141 5.46 -6.99 13.44
N LYS A 142 6.40 -7.79 13.89
CA LYS A 142 7.54 -7.32 14.69
C LYS A 142 8.80 -7.37 13.83
N PRO A 143 9.53 -6.26 13.70
CA PRO A 143 10.79 -6.23 12.96
C PRO A 143 11.84 -7.11 13.63
N VAL A 144 12.84 -7.52 12.86
CA VAL A 144 13.96 -8.33 13.36
C VAL A 144 14.80 -7.47 14.29
N GLU A 145 15.02 -7.93 15.53
CA GLU A 145 15.74 -7.17 16.57
C GLU A 145 17.16 -6.75 16.15
N SER A 146 17.82 -7.55 15.33
CA SER A 146 19.17 -7.24 14.81
C SER A 146 19.23 -6.06 13.84
N LEU A 147 18.09 -5.51 13.44
CA LEU A 147 17.99 -4.36 12.54
C LEU A 147 17.56 -3.07 13.25
N GLN A 148 17.37 -3.12 14.57
CA GLN A 148 16.98 -1.98 15.41
C GLN A 148 18.18 -1.23 16.00
#